data_a4f6b55df3bfca306fd126f5e3975d1c
#
_entry.id   a4f6b55df3bfca306fd126f5e3975d1c
#
_cell.length_a   1.000
_cell.length_b   1.000
_cell.length_c   1.000
_cell.angle_alpha   90.00
_cell.angle_beta   90.00
_cell.angle_gamma   90.00
#
_symmetry.space_group_name_H-M   'P 1'
#
loop_
_entity.id
_entity.type
_entity.pdbx_description
1 polymer ?
#
loop_
_entity_poly.entity_id
_entity_poly.type
_entity_poly.pdbx_seq_one_letter_code
_entity_poly.pdbx_strand_id
1 'polypeptide(L)'
;MTPRGPDAAGVWSQGRVALGHRRLRIIDLSEAGAQPMVDSDLGLAVCWNGCIYNYKQLRRELGELGYRFFSHSDTEVLLKAYHQWGDRFVDRLYGMFAFAIVERDSGRVLLGRDRLGIKPLYLTESASRIRFASSLPALLAGGDVDTRIDPVALHHYLSFHSVVPPPRTILRGVTKVPPASLVAIEPDGRTTTTTYWEPDFTRRHDRADWSERDWEDAVLEALRVAVDRRLVADVPVGCLLSGGVDSSLIVGLLAEAGQHGLATFSIGFESVGGVKGDEFKYSDIIAERFETDHHQIRIGTDPMLPALDGAIGAMSEPMVSHDCVAFYLLSQEVAKHVKVVQSGQGADEVFAGYHWYPPMGEPAAASVEGSVASYRQAFFDRDSAGVGELVTPAYLLDGDPSGQFVTEHFARAGAATGVDRALRLDTTVMLVDDPAAKERGLFRPEALDRLLADPNGRLTPLRGNELWQIALLELWLQRHDITGAAA
;
A
#
# COMPACT_ATOMS: atom_id res chain seq x y z
N MET A 1 -1.34 -8.72 14.40
CA MET A 1 -0.66 -7.41 14.68
C MET A 1 0.76 -7.55 15.25
N THR A 2 1.05 -8.51 16.14
CA THR A 2 2.37 -8.64 16.82
C THR A 2 3.58 -8.64 15.89
N PRO A 3 3.60 -9.36 14.74
CA PRO A 3 4.76 -9.32 13.85
C PRO A 3 5.07 -7.93 13.29
N ARG A 4 4.06 -7.08 13.11
CA ARG A 4 4.19 -5.71 12.59
C ARG A 4 4.59 -4.68 13.65
N GLY A 5 4.38 -4.99 14.92
CA GLY A 5 4.73 -4.12 16.06
C GLY A 5 5.19 -4.94 17.26
N PRO A 6 6.42 -5.50 17.21
CA PRO A 6 6.91 -6.42 18.21
C PRO A 6 7.36 -5.74 19.50
N ASP A 7 7.72 -4.44 19.46
CA ASP A 7 8.49 -3.77 20.52
C ASP A 7 7.64 -3.36 21.74
N ALA A 8 6.33 -3.11 21.57
CA ALA A 8 5.43 -2.76 22.66
C ALA A 8 3.95 -2.99 22.30
N ALA A 9 3.10 -3.00 23.31
CA ALA A 9 1.64 -3.05 23.19
C ALA A 9 0.99 -2.06 24.13
N GLY A 10 -0.13 -1.47 23.71
CA GLY A 10 -0.94 -0.60 24.56
C GLY A 10 -2.42 -0.73 24.24
N VAL A 11 -3.24 -0.49 25.26
CA VAL A 11 -4.70 -0.43 25.15
C VAL A 11 -5.18 0.77 25.98
N TRP A 12 -6.13 1.49 25.43
CA TRP A 12 -6.80 2.59 26.11
C TRP A 12 -8.31 2.52 25.81
N SER A 13 -9.13 2.87 26.78
CA SER A 13 -10.57 2.99 26.57
C SER A 13 -11.17 4.11 27.41
N GLN A 14 -12.18 4.79 26.87
CA GLN A 14 -13.00 5.74 27.58
C GLN A 14 -14.40 5.79 26.97
N GLY A 15 -15.43 5.69 27.78
CA GLY A 15 -16.81 5.69 27.34
C GLY A 15 -17.10 4.54 26.36
N ARG A 16 -17.45 4.90 25.12
CA ARG A 16 -17.78 3.96 24.04
C ARG A 16 -16.61 3.64 23.11
N VAL A 17 -15.44 4.23 23.33
CA VAL A 17 -14.29 4.10 22.45
C VAL A 17 -13.18 3.30 23.12
N ALA A 18 -12.58 2.38 22.36
CA ALA A 18 -11.37 1.67 22.76
C ALA A 18 -10.35 1.69 21.62
N LEU A 19 -9.10 1.89 21.97
CA LEU A 19 -7.95 1.88 21.06
C LEU A 19 -6.96 0.81 21.50
N GLY A 20 -6.42 0.05 20.55
CA GLY A 20 -5.34 -0.91 20.78
C GLY A 20 -4.21 -0.68 19.78
N HIS A 21 -2.96 -0.78 20.24
CA HIS A 21 -1.78 -0.55 19.43
C HIS A 21 -0.70 -1.60 19.65
N ARG A 22 0.00 -1.94 18.57
CA ARG A 22 1.26 -2.70 18.58
C ARG A 22 2.33 -1.82 17.96
N ARG A 23 3.40 -1.55 18.70
CA ARG A 23 4.43 -0.57 18.35
C ARG A 23 5.67 -1.22 17.72
N LEU A 24 6.14 -0.66 16.62
CA LEU A 24 7.51 -0.76 16.13
C LEU A 24 8.19 0.57 16.45
N ARG A 25 9.23 0.56 17.30
CA ARG A 25 9.91 1.79 17.75
C ARG A 25 10.87 2.25 16.66
N ILE A 26 10.54 3.34 16.00
CA ILE A 26 11.34 3.99 14.95
C ILE A 26 11.69 5.42 15.35
N ILE A 27 10.70 6.21 15.79
CA ILE A 27 10.87 7.58 16.29
C ILE A 27 10.51 7.58 17.77
N ASP A 28 11.30 8.25 18.59
CA ASP A 28 11.23 8.27 20.06
C ASP A 28 11.22 6.84 20.65
N LEU A 29 12.40 6.28 20.87
CA LEU A 29 12.55 4.90 21.36
C LEU A 29 12.13 4.72 22.83
N SER A 30 11.80 5.83 23.53
CA SER A 30 11.37 5.84 24.93
C SER A 30 9.91 5.43 25.12
N GLU A 31 9.52 5.24 26.37
CA GLU A 31 8.12 4.99 26.74
C GLU A 31 7.22 6.23 26.57
N ALA A 32 7.79 7.45 26.50
CA ALA A 32 7.01 8.66 26.23
C ALA A 32 6.35 8.67 24.84
N GLY A 33 6.93 7.94 23.87
CA GLY A 33 6.32 7.70 22.56
C GLY A 33 5.36 6.50 22.52
N ALA A 34 4.92 5.94 23.65
CA ALA A 34 3.98 4.82 23.68
C ALA A 34 2.61 5.18 23.10
N GLN A 35 1.93 4.15 22.57
CA GLN A 35 0.59 4.30 22.00
C GLN A 35 -0.36 3.22 22.54
N PRO A 36 -1.67 3.51 22.70
CA PRO A 36 -2.33 4.78 22.41
C PRO A 36 -1.74 5.93 23.23
N MET A 37 -1.44 7.07 22.57
CA MET A 37 -0.94 8.25 23.24
C MET A 37 -2.11 9.13 23.71
N VAL A 38 -2.04 9.59 24.95
CA VAL A 38 -3.10 10.43 25.56
C VAL A 38 -2.50 11.75 25.98
N ASP A 39 -3.06 12.83 25.49
CA ASP A 39 -2.81 14.18 25.99
C ASP A 39 -4.02 14.63 26.81
N SER A 40 -3.86 14.62 28.14
CA SER A 40 -4.98 14.94 29.05
C SER A 40 -5.30 16.42 29.07
N ASP A 41 -4.33 17.28 28.82
CA ASP A 41 -4.53 18.73 28.81
C ASP A 41 -5.32 19.17 27.56
N LEU A 42 -5.14 18.45 26.45
CA LEU A 42 -5.87 18.70 25.20
C LEU A 42 -7.17 17.90 25.08
N GLY A 43 -7.43 16.96 25.99
CA GLY A 43 -8.59 16.09 25.91
C GLY A 43 -8.55 15.12 24.70
N LEU A 44 -7.37 14.71 24.24
CA LEU A 44 -7.18 13.91 23.04
C LEU A 44 -6.51 12.56 23.33
N ALA A 45 -6.87 11.55 22.55
CA ALA A 45 -6.15 10.28 22.49
C ALA A 45 -5.93 9.86 21.04
N VAL A 46 -4.82 9.16 20.73
CA VAL A 46 -4.50 8.72 19.37
C VAL A 46 -3.87 7.33 19.32
N CYS A 47 -4.27 6.58 18.31
CA CYS A 47 -3.50 5.49 17.72
C CYS A 47 -3.11 5.87 16.31
N TRP A 48 -1.85 5.65 15.94
CA TRP A 48 -1.42 5.89 14.59
C TRP A 48 -0.37 4.89 14.11
N ASN A 49 -0.34 4.69 12.81
CA ASN A 49 0.64 3.88 12.10
C ASN A 49 1.25 4.76 11.01
N GLY A 50 2.48 5.21 11.17
CA GLY A 50 3.05 6.12 10.19
C GLY A 50 4.35 6.79 10.61
N CYS A 51 4.75 7.79 9.81
CA CYS A 51 5.85 8.70 10.04
C CYS A 51 5.53 10.07 9.44
N ILE A 52 5.64 11.15 10.22
CA ILE A 52 5.55 12.52 9.74
C ILE A 52 6.97 13.01 9.44
N TYR A 53 7.36 13.10 8.19
CA TYR A 53 8.72 13.49 7.78
C TYR A 53 9.10 14.91 8.22
N ASN A 54 8.14 15.84 8.24
CA ASN A 54 8.35 17.21 8.68
C ASN A 54 7.98 17.48 10.15
N TYR A 55 7.90 16.42 10.99
CA TYR A 55 7.46 16.60 12.38
C TYR A 55 8.35 17.56 13.19
N LYS A 56 9.66 17.58 12.93
CA LYS A 56 10.59 18.48 13.62
C LYS A 56 10.31 19.96 13.31
N GLN A 57 9.88 20.24 12.06
CA GLN A 57 9.46 21.59 11.66
C GLN A 57 8.14 21.97 12.33
N LEU A 58 7.13 21.10 12.24
CA LEU A 58 5.83 21.33 12.87
C LEU A 58 5.94 21.47 14.38
N ARG A 59 6.83 20.70 15.01
CA ARG A 59 7.11 20.81 16.46
C ARG A 59 7.64 22.18 16.84
N ARG A 60 8.55 22.77 16.06
CA ARG A 60 9.05 24.15 16.31
C ARG A 60 7.93 25.16 16.17
N GLU A 61 7.17 25.08 15.09
CA GLU A 61 6.03 25.97 14.84
C GLU A 61 4.99 25.91 15.97
N LEU A 62 4.60 24.71 16.38
CA LEU A 62 3.68 24.52 17.52
C LEU A 62 4.28 25.04 18.83
N GLY A 63 5.59 24.89 19.05
CA GLY A 63 6.30 25.45 20.20
C GLY A 63 6.23 26.98 20.24
N GLU A 64 6.36 27.65 19.10
CA GLU A 64 6.20 29.10 18.97
C GLU A 64 4.76 29.55 19.24
N LEU A 65 3.78 28.68 18.98
CA LEU A 65 2.37 28.90 19.35
C LEU A 65 2.06 28.57 20.82
N GLY A 66 3.08 28.18 21.60
CA GLY A 66 2.95 27.97 23.05
C GLY A 66 2.72 26.51 23.48
N TYR A 67 2.71 25.56 22.56
CA TYR A 67 2.58 24.14 22.91
C TYR A 67 3.84 23.62 23.60
N ARG A 68 3.65 22.87 24.67
CA ARG A 68 4.70 22.15 25.37
C ARG A 68 4.63 20.67 25.01
N PHE A 69 5.77 20.00 24.90
CA PHE A 69 5.87 18.61 24.50
C PHE A 69 6.45 17.77 25.64
N PHE A 70 5.87 16.59 25.87
CA PHE A 70 6.32 15.62 26.86
C PHE A 70 7.10 14.43 26.26
N SER A 71 7.09 14.30 24.94
CA SER A 71 7.84 13.26 24.18
C SER A 71 8.68 13.87 23.06
N HIS A 72 9.46 13.07 22.38
CA HIS A 72 10.14 13.43 21.13
C HIS A 72 9.44 12.84 19.90
N SER A 73 8.29 12.19 20.10
CA SER A 73 7.56 11.47 19.06
C SER A 73 6.85 12.42 18.09
N ASP A 74 6.79 12.02 16.84
CA ASP A 74 5.92 12.59 15.82
C ASP A 74 4.42 12.36 16.13
N THR A 75 4.10 11.30 16.91
CA THR A 75 2.74 11.04 17.42
C THR A 75 2.20 12.20 18.26
N GLU A 76 3.02 12.79 19.12
CA GLU A 76 2.61 13.96 19.91
C GLU A 76 2.42 15.20 19.02
N VAL A 77 3.26 15.36 18.00
CA VAL A 77 3.10 16.43 17.02
C VAL A 77 1.77 16.31 16.28
N LEU A 78 1.35 15.10 15.93
CA LEU A 78 0.05 14.83 15.32
C LEU A 78 -1.10 15.34 16.20
N LEU A 79 -1.11 15.00 17.51
CA LEU A 79 -2.16 15.44 18.45
C LEU A 79 -2.23 16.96 18.55
N LYS A 80 -1.07 17.61 18.72
CA LYS A 80 -1.00 19.06 18.87
C LYS A 80 -1.35 19.78 17.56
N ALA A 81 -0.97 19.22 16.42
CA ALA A 81 -1.35 19.74 15.12
C ALA A 81 -2.88 19.68 14.90
N TYR A 82 -3.50 18.55 15.28
CA TYR A 82 -4.95 18.41 15.24
C TYR A 82 -5.65 19.43 16.15
N HIS A 83 -5.19 19.59 17.39
CA HIS A 83 -5.74 20.58 18.32
C HIS A 83 -5.64 22.01 17.78
N GLN A 84 -4.50 22.35 17.15
CA GLN A 84 -4.23 23.70 16.65
C GLN A 84 -5.03 24.03 15.39
N TRP A 85 -5.13 23.10 14.43
CA TRP A 85 -5.64 23.37 13.08
C TRP A 85 -6.91 22.60 12.71
N GLY A 86 -7.49 21.85 13.65
CA GLY A 86 -8.66 21.02 13.39
C GLY A 86 -8.42 20.02 12.25
N ASP A 87 -9.46 19.62 11.55
CA ASP A 87 -9.38 18.62 10.47
C ASP A 87 -8.43 19.02 9.33
N ARG A 88 -8.11 20.32 9.18
CA ARG A 88 -7.17 20.80 8.17
C ARG A 88 -5.69 20.59 8.51
N PHE A 89 -5.37 20.05 9.68
CA PHE A 89 -3.98 19.74 10.04
C PHE A 89 -3.30 18.80 9.05
N VAL A 90 -4.06 17.91 8.40
CA VAL A 90 -3.55 16.94 7.38
C VAL A 90 -2.95 17.64 6.16
N ASP A 91 -3.38 18.87 5.83
CA ASP A 91 -2.81 19.66 4.73
C ASP A 91 -1.33 19.98 4.97
N ARG A 92 -0.90 20.03 6.23
CA ARG A 92 0.44 20.40 6.68
C ARG A 92 1.38 19.21 6.88
N LEU A 93 0.83 17.98 6.86
CA LEU A 93 1.62 16.77 7.07
C LEU A 93 2.31 16.33 5.77
N TYR A 94 3.61 16.14 5.82
CA TYR A 94 4.36 15.36 4.85
C TYR A 94 4.72 14.02 5.49
N GLY A 95 4.16 12.94 4.98
CA GLY A 95 4.36 11.64 5.61
C GLY A 95 3.52 10.53 5.00
N MET A 96 3.68 9.35 5.56
CA MET A 96 2.86 8.18 5.32
C MET A 96 2.17 7.81 6.63
N PHE A 97 0.84 7.71 6.63
CA PHE A 97 0.10 7.53 7.88
C PHE A 97 -1.31 6.99 7.74
N ALA A 98 -1.73 6.27 8.77
CA ALA A 98 -3.12 6.04 9.10
C ALA A 98 -3.32 6.26 10.60
N PHE A 99 -4.35 6.97 11.01
CA PHE A 99 -4.59 7.32 12.41
C PHE A 99 -6.05 7.20 12.83
N ALA A 100 -6.23 7.10 14.14
CA ALA A 100 -7.50 7.32 14.83
C ALA A 100 -7.27 8.28 15.99
N ILE A 101 -7.81 9.50 15.90
CA ILE A 101 -7.84 10.50 16.97
C ILE A 101 -9.20 10.46 17.64
N VAL A 102 -9.21 10.50 18.96
CA VAL A 102 -10.42 10.53 19.78
C VAL A 102 -10.46 11.85 20.56
N GLU A 103 -11.53 12.61 20.41
CA GLU A 103 -11.87 13.73 21.29
C GLU A 103 -12.56 13.16 22.53
N ARG A 104 -11.93 13.23 23.66
CA ARG A 104 -12.37 12.55 24.89
C ARG A 104 -13.64 13.14 25.48
N ASP A 105 -13.87 14.42 25.29
CA ASP A 105 -15.01 15.13 25.86
C ASP A 105 -16.25 15.02 24.97
N SER A 106 -16.09 15.16 23.67
CA SER A 106 -17.20 15.01 22.71
C SER A 106 -17.52 13.55 22.39
N GLY A 107 -16.49 12.67 22.41
CA GLY A 107 -16.59 11.29 21.95
C GLY A 107 -16.51 11.15 20.43
N ARG A 108 -16.17 12.23 19.70
CA ARG A 108 -15.91 12.20 18.25
C ARG A 108 -14.64 11.41 17.97
N VAL A 109 -14.66 10.60 16.92
CA VAL A 109 -13.48 9.88 16.42
C VAL A 109 -13.18 10.34 15.00
N LEU A 110 -11.94 10.75 14.75
CA LEU A 110 -11.46 11.08 13.42
C LEU A 110 -10.46 10.02 12.96
N LEU A 111 -10.81 9.31 11.89
CA LEU A 111 -9.89 8.42 11.18
C LEU A 111 -9.30 9.17 9.99
N GLY A 112 -8.04 8.90 9.66
CA GLY A 112 -7.41 9.50 8.48
C GLY A 112 -6.38 8.59 7.84
N ARG A 113 -6.23 8.73 6.52
CA ARG A 113 -5.28 7.99 5.70
C ARG A 113 -4.46 8.95 4.84
N ASP A 114 -3.18 8.68 4.66
CA ASP A 114 -2.27 9.54 3.88
C ASP A 114 -2.65 9.68 2.40
N ARG A 115 -2.00 10.66 1.73
CA ARG A 115 -2.34 11.07 0.35
C ARG A 115 -2.38 9.95 -0.66
N LEU A 116 -1.45 9.00 -0.58
CA LEU A 116 -1.35 7.87 -1.52
C LEU A 116 -1.88 6.56 -0.91
N GLY A 117 -2.36 6.59 0.35
CA GLY A 117 -2.85 5.40 1.04
C GLY A 117 -1.77 4.39 1.42
N ILE A 118 -0.50 4.82 1.55
CA ILE A 118 0.65 3.97 1.88
C ILE A 118 0.41 3.17 3.16
N LYS A 119 -0.21 3.78 4.18
CA LYS A 119 -0.59 3.05 5.39
C LYS A 119 -2.03 2.57 5.28
N PRO A 120 -2.27 1.25 5.41
CA PRO A 120 -3.61 0.68 5.27
C PRO A 120 -4.50 1.05 6.46
N LEU A 121 -5.78 1.24 6.17
CA LEU A 121 -6.82 1.46 7.17
C LEU A 121 -8.13 0.82 6.71
N TYR A 122 -8.56 -0.21 7.41
CA TYR A 122 -9.78 -0.96 7.16
C TYR A 122 -10.85 -0.61 8.16
N LEU A 123 -12.10 -0.65 7.73
CA LEU A 123 -13.28 -0.32 8.50
C LEU A 123 -14.34 -1.42 8.36
N THR A 124 -15.00 -1.77 9.46
CA THR A 124 -16.22 -2.58 9.43
C THR A 124 -17.27 -1.93 10.31
N GLU A 125 -18.50 -1.93 9.81
CA GLU A 125 -19.65 -1.35 10.48
C GLU A 125 -20.71 -2.41 10.72
N SER A 126 -21.24 -2.46 11.93
CA SER A 126 -22.41 -3.26 12.30
C SER A 126 -23.47 -2.36 12.94
N ALA A 127 -24.66 -2.87 13.20
CA ALA A 127 -25.77 -2.08 13.78
C ALA A 127 -25.43 -1.33 15.10
N SER A 128 -24.37 -1.76 15.81
CA SER A 128 -24.02 -1.22 17.12
C SER A 128 -22.57 -0.76 17.26
N ARG A 129 -21.71 -1.03 16.29
CA ARG A 129 -20.27 -0.83 16.40
C ARG A 129 -19.62 -0.46 15.06
N ILE A 130 -18.69 0.48 15.12
CA ILE A 130 -17.72 0.73 14.07
C ILE A 130 -16.36 0.25 14.60
N ARG A 131 -15.67 -0.57 13.81
CA ARG A 131 -14.32 -1.06 14.14
C ARG A 131 -13.37 -0.73 13.00
N PHE A 132 -12.14 -0.45 13.34
CA PHE A 132 -11.09 -0.17 12.37
C PHE A 132 -9.79 -0.88 12.76
N ALA A 133 -8.98 -1.18 11.76
CA ALA A 133 -7.64 -1.72 11.96
C ALA A 133 -6.73 -1.41 10.79
N SER A 134 -5.42 -1.51 11.01
CA SER A 134 -4.41 -1.39 9.96
C SER A 134 -4.15 -2.70 9.21
N SER A 135 -4.95 -3.75 9.41
CA SER A 135 -4.94 -4.98 8.62
C SER A 135 -6.30 -5.66 8.70
N LEU A 136 -6.73 -6.27 7.59
CA LEU A 136 -8.01 -6.99 7.52
C LEU A 136 -8.04 -8.20 8.48
N PRO A 137 -6.99 -9.04 8.60
CA PRO A 137 -6.97 -10.11 9.59
C PRO A 137 -7.19 -9.65 11.04
N ALA A 138 -6.76 -8.44 11.38
CA ALA A 138 -6.99 -7.90 12.72
C ALA A 138 -8.47 -7.53 12.96
N LEU A 139 -9.20 -7.08 11.93
CA LEU A 139 -10.66 -6.90 12.01
C LEU A 139 -11.39 -8.24 12.15
N LEU A 140 -11.01 -9.23 11.35
CA LEU A 140 -11.59 -10.57 11.37
C LEU A 140 -11.43 -11.23 12.74
N ALA A 141 -10.27 -11.09 13.37
CA ALA A 141 -10.01 -11.61 14.71
C ALA A 141 -10.93 -11.02 15.78
N GLY A 142 -11.54 -9.87 15.52
CA GLY A 142 -12.57 -9.27 16.39
C GLY A 142 -13.95 -9.93 16.30
N GLY A 143 -14.15 -10.86 15.37
CA GLY A 143 -15.45 -11.50 15.08
C GLY A 143 -16.51 -10.53 14.57
N ASP A 144 -17.72 -11.03 14.32
CA ASP A 144 -18.90 -10.24 13.94
C ASP A 144 -18.62 -9.31 12.71
N VAL A 145 -18.08 -9.91 11.64
CA VAL A 145 -17.82 -9.29 10.34
C VAL A 145 -18.56 -10.08 9.27
N ASP A 146 -19.21 -9.40 8.34
CA ASP A 146 -19.76 -10.07 7.16
C ASP A 146 -18.60 -10.48 6.23
N THR A 147 -18.28 -11.76 6.23
CA THR A 147 -17.20 -12.35 5.46
C THR A 147 -17.63 -12.87 4.10
N ARG A 148 -18.87 -12.61 3.66
CA ARG A 148 -19.31 -12.96 2.30
C ARG A 148 -18.48 -12.20 1.28
N ILE A 149 -18.16 -12.87 0.17
CA ILE A 149 -17.40 -12.28 -0.93
C ILE A 149 -18.25 -11.21 -1.62
N ASP A 150 -17.64 -10.06 -1.94
CA ASP A 150 -18.25 -9.02 -2.78
C ASP A 150 -18.05 -9.40 -4.26
N PRO A 151 -19.12 -9.63 -5.05
CA PRO A 151 -18.99 -10.01 -6.46
C PRO A 151 -18.28 -8.97 -7.32
N VAL A 152 -18.45 -7.67 -7.03
CA VAL A 152 -17.77 -6.59 -7.76
C VAL A 152 -16.27 -6.59 -7.40
N ALA A 153 -15.95 -6.78 -6.13
CA ALA A 153 -14.56 -6.91 -5.69
C ALA A 153 -13.89 -8.15 -6.30
N LEU A 154 -14.59 -9.27 -6.36
CA LEU A 154 -14.09 -10.48 -7.04
C LEU A 154 -13.84 -10.24 -8.53
N HIS A 155 -14.72 -9.49 -9.21
CA HIS A 155 -14.53 -9.12 -10.61
C HIS A 155 -13.27 -8.24 -10.76
N HIS A 156 -13.12 -7.21 -9.94
CA HIS A 156 -11.90 -6.37 -9.95
C HIS A 156 -10.65 -7.20 -9.71
N TYR A 157 -10.68 -8.05 -8.70
CA TYR A 157 -9.63 -8.99 -8.36
C TYR A 157 -9.13 -9.80 -9.56
N LEU A 158 -10.08 -10.38 -10.31
CA LEU A 158 -9.78 -11.22 -11.46
C LEU A 158 -9.37 -10.44 -12.71
N SER A 159 -9.76 -9.15 -12.79
CA SER A 159 -9.43 -8.27 -13.91
C SER A 159 -8.17 -7.46 -13.69
N PHE A 160 -7.91 -6.96 -12.49
CA PHE A 160 -6.85 -6.01 -12.15
C PHE A 160 -5.64 -6.65 -11.48
N HIS A 161 -5.24 -7.82 -11.90
CA HIS A 161 -4.08 -8.52 -11.32
C HIS A 161 -4.17 -8.58 -9.78
N SER A 162 -5.37 -8.88 -9.26
CA SER A 162 -5.73 -8.98 -7.84
C SER A 162 -5.99 -7.69 -7.08
N VAL A 163 -5.84 -6.55 -7.69
CA VAL A 163 -6.15 -5.29 -7.04
C VAL A 163 -7.66 -5.12 -6.89
N VAL A 164 -8.11 -4.87 -5.65
CA VAL A 164 -9.49 -4.48 -5.33
C VAL A 164 -9.52 -3.00 -4.97
N PRO A 165 -9.97 -2.10 -5.86
CA PRO A 165 -9.93 -0.67 -5.60
C PRO A 165 -10.70 -0.24 -4.34
N PRO A 166 -10.18 0.73 -3.57
CA PRO A 166 -10.95 1.34 -2.49
C PRO A 166 -12.29 1.93 -3.01
N PRO A 167 -13.36 1.94 -2.21
CA PRO A 167 -13.42 1.55 -0.80
C PRO A 167 -13.63 0.03 -0.57
N ARG A 168 -13.68 -0.78 -1.62
CA ARG A 168 -13.97 -2.21 -1.49
C ARG A 168 -12.80 -2.99 -0.92
N THR A 169 -13.12 -4.12 -0.31
CA THR A 169 -12.22 -5.26 -0.10
C THR A 169 -12.88 -6.49 -0.71
N ILE A 170 -12.20 -7.61 -0.73
CA ILE A 170 -12.79 -8.89 -1.19
C ILE A 170 -14.01 -9.30 -0.35
N LEU A 171 -14.17 -8.75 0.86
CA LEU A 171 -15.26 -9.05 1.79
C LEU A 171 -16.30 -7.92 1.82
N ARG A 172 -17.59 -8.27 1.74
CA ARG A 172 -18.70 -7.30 1.79
C ARG A 172 -18.72 -6.46 3.07
N GLY A 173 -18.38 -7.05 4.21
CA GLY A 173 -18.46 -6.39 5.52
C GLY A 173 -17.26 -5.53 5.87
N VAL A 174 -16.27 -5.39 4.97
CA VAL A 174 -15.06 -4.61 5.24
C VAL A 174 -14.83 -3.63 4.10
N THR A 175 -14.57 -2.38 4.46
CA THR A 175 -14.18 -1.33 3.52
C THR A 175 -12.76 -0.83 3.82
N LYS A 176 -12.07 -0.37 2.79
CA LYS A 176 -10.82 0.40 2.93
C LYS A 176 -11.14 1.88 2.99
N VAL A 177 -10.57 2.59 3.96
CA VAL A 177 -10.59 4.06 3.91
C VAL A 177 -9.80 4.50 2.67
N PRO A 178 -10.40 5.27 1.74
CA PRO A 178 -9.70 5.70 0.55
C PRO A 178 -8.44 6.53 0.85
N PRO A 179 -7.43 6.55 -0.04
CA PRO A 179 -6.32 7.49 0.05
C PRO A 179 -6.80 8.93 0.24
N ALA A 180 -5.96 9.77 0.86
CA ALA A 180 -6.23 11.18 1.10
C ALA A 180 -7.59 11.47 1.77
N SER A 181 -8.08 10.59 2.65
CA SER A 181 -9.41 10.71 3.23
C SER A 181 -9.40 10.83 4.75
N LEU A 182 -10.34 11.64 5.25
CA LEU A 182 -10.73 11.70 6.65
C LEU A 182 -12.13 11.11 6.81
N VAL A 183 -12.33 10.28 7.84
CA VAL A 183 -13.64 9.74 8.23
C VAL A 183 -13.95 10.23 9.63
N ALA A 184 -14.87 11.16 9.76
CA ALA A 184 -15.39 11.61 11.05
C ALA A 184 -16.52 10.69 11.49
N ILE A 185 -16.43 10.20 12.72
CA ILE A 185 -17.46 9.37 13.38
C ILE A 185 -17.97 10.18 14.55
N GLU A 186 -19.20 10.64 14.46
CA GLU A 186 -19.84 11.43 15.50
C GLU A 186 -20.37 10.55 16.65
N PRO A 187 -20.61 11.11 17.84
CA PRO A 187 -21.10 10.34 19.00
C PRO A 187 -22.45 9.66 18.79
N ASP A 188 -23.27 10.16 17.86
CA ASP A 188 -24.53 9.54 17.44
C ASP A 188 -24.36 8.36 16.45
N GLY A 189 -23.12 8.10 16.03
CA GLY A 189 -22.75 7.05 15.06
C GLY A 189 -22.79 7.49 13.60
N ARG A 190 -23.15 8.73 13.30
CA ARG A 190 -23.10 9.26 11.94
C ARG A 190 -21.66 9.37 11.46
N THR A 191 -21.40 8.87 10.25
CA THR A 191 -20.09 8.93 9.59
C THR A 191 -20.10 9.92 8.44
N THR A 192 -19.00 10.65 8.27
CA THR A 192 -18.79 11.56 7.14
C THR A 192 -17.38 11.34 6.59
N THR A 193 -17.25 11.06 5.30
CA THR A 193 -15.97 10.94 4.64
C THR A 193 -15.67 12.17 3.80
N THR A 194 -14.46 12.71 3.95
CA THR A 194 -13.98 13.88 3.20
C THR A 194 -12.63 13.56 2.58
N THR A 195 -12.50 13.78 1.27
CA THR A 195 -11.19 13.73 0.59
C THR A 195 -10.51 15.08 0.77
N TYR A 196 -9.29 15.09 1.34
CA TYR A 196 -8.56 16.32 1.63
C TYR A 196 -7.50 16.68 0.59
N TRP A 197 -7.17 15.76 -0.31
CA TRP A 197 -6.17 15.98 -1.34
C TRP A 197 -6.44 15.07 -2.56
N GLU A 198 -6.14 15.58 -3.75
CA GLU A 198 -6.11 14.83 -4.99
C GLU A 198 -4.84 15.18 -5.77
N PRO A 199 -4.21 14.23 -6.47
CA PRO A 199 -3.05 14.52 -7.30
C PRO A 199 -3.47 15.34 -8.52
N ASP A 200 -2.71 16.41 -8.79
CA ASP A 200 -2.93 17.27 -9.96
C ASP A 200 -2.03 16.82 -11.12
N PHE A 201 -2.64 16.27 -12.18
CA PHE A 201 -1.99 15.88 -13.42
C PHE A 201 -2.13 16.95 -14.52
N THR A 202 -2.62 18.12 -14.18
CA THR A 202 -2.74 19.24 -15.13
C THR A 202 -1.36 19.71 -15.56
N ARG A 203 -1.16 19.88 -16.88
CA ARG A 203 0.09 20.41 -17.40
C ARG A 203 0.25 21.86 -17.01
N ARG A 204 1.35 22.18 -16.38
CA ARG A 204 1.66 23.52 -15.88
C ARG A 204 2.18 24.42 -16.99
N HIS A 205 1.49 25.51 -17.24
CA HIS A 205 1.90 26.50 -18.24
C HIS A 205 3.24 27.18 -17.95
N ASP A 206 3.58 27.36 -16.66
CA ASP A 206 4.83 27.93 -16.19
C ASP A 206 6.06 27.05 -16.46
N ARG A 207 5.86 25.84 -16.96
CA ARG A 207 6.92 24.89 -17.34
C ARG A 207 6.87 24.49 -18.81
N ALA A 208 6.07 25.18 -19.62
CA ALA A 208 5.90 24.85 -21.04
C ALA A 208 7.21 24.97 -21.83
N ASP A 209 8.11 25.91 -21.44
CA ASP A 209 9.38 26.18 -22.08
C ASP A 209 10.57 25.48 -21.42
N TRP A 210 10.33 24.58 -20.48
CA TRP A 210 11.40 23.83 -19.81
C TRP A 210 12.12 22.92 -20.81
N SER A 211 13.45 22.99 -20.79
CA SER A 211 14.31 22.04 -21.49
C SER A 211 14.34 20.69 -20.78
N GLU A 212 14.82 19.66 -21.46
CA GLU A 212 15.07 18.35 -20.88
C GLU A 212 15.90 18.44 -19.58
N ARG A 213 16.95 19.29 -19.62
CA ARG A 213 17.81 19.51 -18.45
C ARG A 213 17.07 20.16 -17.27
N ASP A 214 16.16 21.09 -17.53
CA ASP A 214 15.35 21.70 -16.46
C ASP A 214 14.47 20.65 -15.77
N TRP A 215 13.94 19.69 -16.55
CA TRP A 215 13.19 18.57 -16.02
C TRP A 215 14.07 17.59 -15.24
N GLU A 216 15.25 17.22 -15.76
CA GLU A 216 16.21 16.36 -15.08
C GLU A 216 16.61 16.95 -13.73
N ASP A 217 16.99 18.23 -13.69
CA ASP A 217 17.39 18.93 -12.47
C ASP A 217 16.25 19.00 -11.46
N ALA A 218 15.02 19.27 -11.91
CA ALA A 218 13.84 19.34 -11.04
C ALA A 218 13.45 17.98 -10.47
N VAL A 219 13.50 16.92 -11.27
CA VAL A 219 13.23 15.55 -10.84
C VAL A 219 14.28 15.09 -9.84
N LEU A 220 15.56 15.32 -10.14
CA LEU A 220 16.65 14.95 -9.25
C LEU A 220 16.54 15.66 -7.88
N GLU A 221 16.21 16.95 -7.88
CA GLU A 221 16.00 17.70 -6.64
C GLU A 221 14.79 17.18 -5.85
N ALA A 222 13.70 16.85 -6.54
CA ALA A 222 12.53 16.24 -5.88
C ALA A 222 12.87 14.88 -5.25
N LEU A 223 13.69 14.07 -5.90
CA LEU A 223 14.17 12.78 -5.39
C LEU A 223 15.11 12.96 -4.19
N ARG A 224 16.04 13.93 -4.21
CA ARG A 224 16.89 14.29 -3.06
C ARG A 224 16.03 14.60 -1.83
N VAL A 225 15.06 15.49 -2.01
CA VAL A 225 14.12 15.85 -0.93
C VAL A 225 13.32 14.63 -0.45
N ALA A 226 12.91 13.74 -1.36
CA ALA A 226 12.16 12.54 -1.00
C ALA A 226 13.00 11.52 -0.21
N VAL A 227 14.27 11.34 -0.59
CA VAL A 227 15.23 10.46 0.09
C VAL A 227 15.57 11.03 1.48
N ASP A 228 15.91 12.31 1.57
CA ASP A 228 16.25 12.99 2.83
C ASP A 228 15.10 12.90 3.85
N ARG A 229 13.87 13.18 3.42
CA ARG A 229 12.67 13.06 4.27
C ARG A 229 12.50 11.66 4.87
N ARG A 230 12.86 10.61 4.13
CA ARG A 230 12.72 9.22 4.57
C ARG A 230 13.86 8.72 5.47
N LEU A 231 14.86 9.55 5.72
CA LEU A 231 15.90 9.32 6.74
C LEU A 231 15.43 9.66 8.16
N VAL A 232 14.22 10.19 8.30
CA VAL A 232 13.66 10.57 9.62
C VAL A 232 13.36 9.33 10.44
N ALA A 233 14.33 8.93 11.25
CA ALA A 233 14.25 7.81 12.19
C ALA A 233 15.29 8.00 13.31
N ASP A 234 15.05 7.39 14.47
CA ASP A 234 16.01 7.29 15.59
C ASP A 234 16.67 5.88 15.61
N VAL A 235 16.53 5.12 14.52
CA VAL A 235 17.15 3.82 14.26
C VAL A 235 17.85 3.86 12.90
N PRO A 236 18.80 2.97 12.63
CA PRO A 236 19.43 2.87 11.33
C PRO A 236 18.41 2.63 10.20
N VAL A 237 18.60 3.32 9.08
CA VAL A 237 17.85 3.16 7.85
C VAL A 237 18.73 2.47 6.83
N GLY A 238 18.27 1.34 6.27
CA GLY A 238 18.93 0.62 5.18
C GLY A 238 18.28 0.91 3.83
N CYS A 239 18.73 0.20 2.79
CA CYS A 239 18.14 0.30 1.45
C CYS A 239 18.06 -1.07 0.78
N LEU A 240 16.95 -1.35 0.09
CA LEU A 240 16.86 -2.48 -0.82
C LEU A 240 17.55 -2.13 -2.13
N LEU A 241 18.45 -3.00 -2.59
CA LEU A 241 19.30 -2.76 -3.76
C LEU A 241 19.21 -3.96 -4.72
N SER A 242 18.41 -3.84 -5.77
CA SER A 242 18.35 -4.86 -6.84
C SER A 242 19.47 -4.71 -7.88
N GLY A 243 20.06 -3.53 -8.00
CA GLY A 243 20.99 -3.17 -9.07
C GLY A 243 20.31 -2.57 -10.31
N GLY A 244 18.97 -2.47 -10.30
CA GLY A 244 18.20 -1.69 -11.27
C GLY A 244 18.40 -0.19 -11.09
N VAL A 245 17.97 0.61 -12.08
CA VAL A 245 18.18 2.07 -12.10
C VAL A 245 17.63 2.73 -10.84
N ASP A 246 16.39 2.42 -10.46
CA ASP A 246 15.68 3.08 -9.37
C ASP A 246 16.35 2.84 -8.02
N SER A 247 16.63 1.57 -7.68
CA SER A 247 17.29 1.22 -6.43
C SER A 247 18.71 1.76 -6.36
N SER A 248 19.43 1.78 -7.49
CA SER A 248 20.78 2.34 -7.59
C SER A 248 20.80 3.85 -7.39
N LEU A 249 19.81 4.54 -7.94
CA LEU A 249 19.64 5.99 -7.76
C LEU A 249 19.36 6.32 -6.30
N ILE A 250 18.49 5.56 -5.62
CA ILE A 250 18.22 5.76 -4.19
C ILE A 250 19.49 5.57 -3.36
N VAL A 251 20.30 4.54 -3.61
CA VAL A 251 21.58 4.34 -2.90
C VAL A 251 22.54 5.50 -3.16
N GLY A 252 22.64 5.98 -4.40
CA GLY A 252 23.47 7.13 -4.75
C GLY A 252 23.05 8.41 -4.02
N LEU A 253 21.74 8.68 -3.95
CA LEU A 253 21.18 9.83 -3.22
C LEU A 253 21.35 9.71 -1.71
N LEU A 254 21.27 8.51 -1.14
CA LEU A 254 21.57 8.26 0.27
C LEU A 254 23.04 8.52 0.60
N ALA A 255 23.96 8.11 -0.29
CA ALA A 255 25.37 8.41 -0.15
C ALA A 255 25.65 9.92 -0.26
N GLU A 256 25.01 10.62 -1.21
CA GLU A 256 25.05 12.08 -1.34
C GLU A 256 24.53 12.79 -0.09
N ALA A 257 23.50 12.25 0.56
CA ALA A 257 22.96 12.72 1.84
C ALA A 257 23.87 12.39 3.05
N GLY A 258 25.07 11.86 2.84
CA GLY A 258 26.05 11.57 3.87
C GLY A 258 25.84 10.24 4.62
N GLN A 259 25.05 9.33 4.10
CA GLN A 259 24.88 8.00 4.66
C GLN A 259 26.07 7.11 4.27
N HIS A 260 27.10 7.07 5.12
CA HIS A 260 28.29 6.21 4.94
C HIS A 260 28.08 4.84 5.59
N GLY A 261 28.59 3.77 4.96
CA GLY A 261 28.42 2.41 5.46
C GLY A 261 26.93 1.98 5.50
N LEU A 262 26.13 2.50 4.57
CA LEU A 262 24.71 2.18 4.45
C LEU A 262 24.49 0.67 4.32
N ALA A 263 23.66 0.08 5.18
CA ALA A 263 23.26 -1.30 5.03
C ALA A 263 22.37 -1.45 3.79
N THR A 264 22.82 -2.22 2.81
CA THR A 264 22.06 -2.51 1.59
C THR A 264 21.77 -4.00 1.47
N PHE A 265 20.60 -4.34 0.91
CA PHE A 265 20.12 -5.71 0.85
C PHE A 265 19.69 -6.07 -0.56
N SER A 266 20.23 -7.17 -1.09
CA SER A 266 19.82 -7.78 -2.36
C SER A 266 19.32 -9.19 -2.13
N ILE A 267 18.31 -9.59 -2.91
CA ILE A 267 17.80 -10.95 -2.94
C ILE A 267 18.19 -11.62 -4.25
N GLY A 268 18.54 -12.88 -4.20
CA GLY A 268 18.77 -13.73 -5.38
C GLY A 268 18.28 -15.13 -5.13
N PHE A 269 17.85 -15.77 -6.21
CA PHE A 269 17.33 -17.13 -6.21
C PHE A 269 18.30 -18.10 -6.86
N GLU A 270 18.12 -19.38 -6.61
CA GLU A 270 18.85 -20.42 -7.31
C GLU A 270 18.56 -20.38 -8.82
N SER A 271 19.61 -20.60 -9.61
CA SER A 271 19.46 -20.68 -11.06
C SER A 271 18.75 -21.97 -11.45
N VAL A 272 17.68 -21.85 -12.23
CA VAL A 272 16.88 -22.99 -12.70
C VAL A 272 16.92 -23.05 -14.23
N GLY A 273 17.19 -24.22 -14.80
CA GLY A 273 17.16 -24.41 -16.23
C GLY A 273 18.19 -23.59 -17.04
N GLY A 274 19.28 -23.14 -16.40
CA GLY A 274 20.31 -22.30 -17.04
C GLY A 274 19.97 -20.79 -17.02
N VAL A 275 18.82 -20.40 -16.50
CA VAL A 275 18.45 -18.99 -16.26
C VAL A 275 19.00 -18.59 -14.90
N LYS A 276 19.78 -17.50 -14.86
CA LYS A 276 20.28 -16.94 -13.60
C LYS A 276 19.14 -16.41 -12.78
N GLY A 277 19.07 -16.83 -11.51
CA GLY A 277 18.07 -16.38 -10.53
C GLY A 277 18.50 -15.18 -9.72
N ASP A 278 19.63 -14.54 -10.05
CA ASP A 278 20.14 -13.39 -9.31
C ASP A 278 20.65 -12.28 -10.24
N GLU A 279 20.61 -11.05 -9.70
CA GLU A 279 21.16 -9.84 -10.32
C GLU A 279 22.32 -9.25 -9.51
N PHE A 280 22.95 -10.05 -8.64
CA PHE A 280 24.02 -9.57 -7.74
C PHE A 280 25.16 -8.87 -8.46
N LYS A 281 25.43 -9.27 -9.70
CA LYS A 281 26.43 -8.58 -10.54
C LYS A 281 26.20 -7.07 -10.61
N TYR A 282 24.94 -6.62 -10.64
CA TYR A 282 24.61 -5.22 -10.77
C TYR A 282 24.55 -4.53 -9.41
N SER A 283 24.01 -5.20 -8.39
CA SER A 283 24.00 -4.65 -7.03
C SER A 283 25.41 -4.52 -6.45
N ASP A 284 26.34 -5.44 -6.78
CA ASP A 284 27.73 -5.40 -6.33
C ASP A 284 28.46 -4.16 -6.87
N ILE A 285 28.23 -3.79 -8.15
CA ILE A 285 28.82 -2.58 -8.75
C ILE A 285 28.41 -1.33 -7.95
N ILE A 286 27.15 -1.24 -7.56
CA ILE A 286 26.62 -0.11 -6.80
C ILE A 286 27.13 -0.14 -5.36
N ALA A 287 27.13 -1.32 -4.75
CA ALA A 287 27.64 -1.50 -3.40
C ALA A 287 29.12 -1.13 -3.27
N GLU A 288 29.96 -1.55 -4.22
CA GLU A 288 31.38 -1.19 -4.30
C GLU A 288 31.56 0.32 -4.57
N ARG A 289 30.78 0.89 -5.52
CA ARG A 289 30.85 2.30 -5.88
C ARG A 289 30.58 3.25 -4.72
N PHE A 290 29.61 2.89 -3.85
CA PHE A 290 29.15 3.72 -2.74
C PHE A 290 29.61 3.21 -1.37
N GLU A 291 30.48 2.19 -1.33
CA GLU A 291 31.07 1.60 -0.11
C GLU A 291 29.99 1.23 0.93
N THR A 292 28.93 0.54 0.48
CA THR A 292 27.84 0.12 1.35
C THR A 292 28.19 -1.18 2.10
N ASP A 293 27.58 -1.39 3.28
CA ASP A 293 27.58 -2.69 3.97
C ASP A 293 26.53 -3.57 3.29
N HIS A 294 26.98 -4.34 2.28
CA HIS A 294 26.10 -5.04 1.35
C HIS A 294 25.81 -6.47 1.75
N HIS A 295 24.54 -6.79 1.98
CA HIS A 295 24.04 -8.11 2.34
C HIS A 295 23.35 -8.78 1.12
N GLN A 296 24.00 -9.79 0.55
CA GLN A 296 23.40 -10.66 -0.46
C GLN A 296 22.63 -11.80 0.21
N ILE A 297 21.33 -11.81 0.02
CA ILE A 297 20.42 -12.82 0.58
C ILE A 297 20.10 -13.82 -0.52
N ARG A 298 20.67 -15.06 -0.41
CA ARG A 298 20.42 -16.14 -1.35
C ARG A 298 19.32 -17.04 -0.82
N ILE A 299 18.24 -17.15 -1.59
CA ILE A 299 17.11 -18.00 -1.29
C ILE A 299 17.11 -19.20 -2.23
N GLY A 300 17.27 -20.39 -1.64
CA GLY A 300 17.08 -21.65 -2.36
C GLY A 300 15.60 -21.89 -2.68
N THR A 301 15.32 -22.90 -3.47
CA THR A 301 13.94 -23.33 -3.77
C THR A 301 13.27 -24.01 -2.57
N ASP A 302 14.03 -24.70 -1.72
CA ASP A 302 13.51 -25.45 -0.59
C ASP A 302 12.70 -24.63 0.43
N PRO A 303 13.08 -23.38 0.83
CA PRO A 303 12.31 -22.60 1.80
C PRO A 303 11.08 -21.90 1.20
N MET A 304 10.92 -21.86 -0.14
CA MET A 304 9.82 -21.11 -0.79
C MET A 304 8.45 -21.67 -0.43
N LEU A 305 8.26 -22.99 -0.59
CA LEU A 305 6.98 -23.64 -0.32
C LEU A 305 6.63 -23.64 1.19
N PRO A 306 7.55 -23.96 2.11
CA PRO A 306 7.30 -23.79 3.55
C PRO A 306 7.00 -22.35 3.98
N ALA A 307 7.55 -21.34 3.31
CA ALA A 307 7.31 -19.95 3.61
C ALA A 307 5.94 -19.44 3.14
N LEU A 308 5.29 -20.15 2.22
CA LEU A 308 4.03 -19.72 1.59
C LEU A 308 2.93 -19.49 2.62
N ASP A 309 2.70 -20.40 3.58
CA ASP A 309 1.68 -20.22 4.62
C ASP A 309 1.97 -18.99 5.50
N GLY A 310 3.25 -18.78 5.82
CA GLY A 310 3.69 -17.59 6.58
C GLY A 310 3.47 -16.30 5.80
N ALA A 311 3.79 -16.28 4.51
CA ALA A 311 3.59 -15.15 3.62
C ALA A 311 2.08 -14.83 3.52
N ILE A 312 1.24 -15.83 3.24
CA ILE A 312 -0.23 -15.69 3.17
C ILE A 312 -0.79 -15.16 4.49
N GLY A 313 -0.34 -15.69 5.63
CA GLY A 313 -0.75 -15.21 6.96
C GLY A 313 -0.31 -13.78 7.30
N ALA A 314 0.69 -13.25 6.60
CA ALA A 314 1.17 -11.88 6.74
C ALA A 314 0.41 -10.87 5.87
N MET A 315 -0.27 -11.34 4.81
CA MET A 315 -1.03 -10.48 3.88
C MET A 315 -2.26 -9.89 4.56
N SER A 316 -2.48 -8.60 4.34
CA SER A 316 -3.73 -7.93 4.76
C SER A 316 -4.90 -8.27 3.85
N GLU A 317 -4.65 -8.33 2.57
CA GLU A 317 -5.55 -8.83 1.53
C GLU A 317 -4.77 -9.84 0.69
N PRO A 318 -5.46 -10.70 -0.05
CA PRO A 318 -4.84 -11.77 -0.77
C PRO A 318 -3.99 -11.25 -1.98
N MET A 319 -2.68 -11.67 -2.24
CA MET A 319 -1.70 -11.27 -3.31
C MET A 319 -1.43 -12.34 -4.37
N VAL A 320 -1.38 -12.00 -5.68
CA VAL A 320 -1.06 -12.99 -6.74
C VAL A 320 0.40 -13.03 -7.12
N SER A 321 1.15 -11.95 -6.89
CA SER A 321 2.55 -11.93 -7.28
C SER A 321 3.32 -13.06 -6.57
N HIS A 322 4.05 -13.85 -7.33
CA HIS A 322 4.97 -14.83 -6.77
C HIS A 322 6.08 -14.17 -5.95
N ASP A 323 6.32 -12.88 -6.16
CA ASP A 323 7.27 -12.08 -5.39
C ASP A 323 6.88 -11.91 -3.92
N CYS A 324 5.60 -12.12 -3.57
CA CYS A 324 5.14 -11.99 -2.19
C CYS A 324 5.88 -12.92 -1.22
N VAL A 325 6.18 -14.16 -1.63
CA VAL A 325 6.96 -15.11 -0.82
C VAL A 325 8.42 -14.67 -0.74
N ALA A 326 8.97 -14.17 -1.85
CA ALA A 326 10.31 -13.62 -1.92
C ALA A 326 10.48 -12.41 -0.99
N PHE A 327 9.55 -11.45 -1.05
CA PHE A 327 9.54 -10.28 -0.15
C PHE A 327 9.31 -10.66 1.31
N TYR A 328 8.50 -11.68 1.59
CA TYR A 328 8.32 -12.18 2.94
C TYR A 328 9.64 -12.72 3.51
N LEU A 329 10.36 -13.55 2.76
CA LEU A 329 11.67 -14.09 3.15
C LEU A 329 12.73 -13.00 3.24
N LEU A 330 12.80 -12.09 2.25
CA LEU A 330 13.68 -10.93 2.30
C LEU A 330 13.43 -10.08 3.56
N SER A 331 12.16 -9.80 3.87
CA SER A 331 11.80 -9.00 5.05
C SER A 331 12.22 -9.66 6.35
N GLN A 332 12.17 -10.99 6.45
CA GLN A 332 12.64 -11.73 7.61
C GLN A 332 14.16 -11.57 7.80
N GLU A 333 14.94 -11.62 6.71
CA GLU A 333 16.38 -11.44 6.78
C GLU A 333 16.77 -9.99 7.10
N VAL A 334 16.16 -9.03 6.39
CA VAL A 334 16.37 -7.58 6.61
C VAL A 334 16.07 -7.18 8.05
N ALA A 335 15.00 -7.72 8.63
CA ALA A 335 14.60 -7.42 10.01
C ALA A 335 15.62 -7.83 11.08
N LYS A 336 16.58 -8.68 10.76
CA LYS A 336 17.70 -9.03 11.65
C LYS A 336 18.73 -7.92 11.77
N HIS A 337 18.78 -7.00 10.82
CA HIS A 337 19.78 -5.94 10.69
C HIS A 337 19.19 -4.55 10.95
N VAL A 338 18.06 -4.21 10.32
CA VAL A 338 17.45 -2.89 10.41
C VAL A 338 15.91 -2.97 10.54
N LYS A 339 15.31 -1.91 11.08
CA LYS A 339 13.85 -1.78 11.20
C LYS A 339 13.23 -0.99 10.06
N VAL A 340 14.02 -0.23 9.34
CA VAL A 340 13.58 0.68 8.27
C VAL A 340 14.48 0.49 7.07
N VAL A 341 13.87 0.38 5.89
CA VAL A 341 14.56 0.41 4.60
C VAL A 341 13.88 1.39 3.66
N GLN A 342 14.68 2.04 2.81
CA GLN A 342 14.19 2.70 1.62
C GLN A 342 14.23 1.72 0.43
N SER A 343 13.39 1.95 -0.57
CA SER A 343 13.27 1.12 -1.77
C SER A 343 12.98 1.99 -2.98
N GLY A 344 13.38 1.55 -4.17
CA GLY A 344 13.01 2.15 -5.45
C GLY A 344 11.60 1.78 -5.91
N GLN A 345 10.88 0.93 -5.20
CA GLN A 345 9.53 0.52 -5.57
C GLN A 345 8.56 1.70 -5.62
N GLY A 346 7.66 1.70 -6.61
CA GLY A 346 6.76 2.80 -6.90
C GLY A 346 7.32 3.79 -7.94
N ALA A 347 8.58 3.64 -8.37
CA ALA A 347 9.18 4.49 -9.38
C ALA A 347 8.52 4.30 -10.75
N ASP A 348 8.24 3.06 -11.13
CA ASP A 348 7.59 2.73 -12.40
C ASP A 348 6.22 3.40 -12.55
N GLU A 349 5.43 3.44 -11.48
CA GLU A 349 4.10 4.07 -11.44
C GLU A 349 4.16 5.60 -11.46
N VAL A 350 5.28 6.19 -11.09
CA VAL A 350 5.50 7.64 -11.13
C VAL A 350 6.15 8.08 -12.44
N PHE A 351 7.08 7.28 -12.97
CA PHE A 351 7.92 7.63 -14.13
C PHE A 351 7.57 6.82 -15.39
N ALA A 352 6.46 6.11 -15.40
CA ALA A 352 6.00 5.30 -16.54
C ALA A 352 7.02 4.22 -16.96
N GLY A 353 7.60 3.50 -15.99
CA GLY A 353 8.63 2.49 -16.24
C GLY A 353 8.10 1.16 -16.82
N TYR A 354 6.84 0.84 -16.62
CA TYR A 354 6.27 -0.44 -17.05
C TYR A 354 5.99 -0.50 -18.56
N HIS A 355 6.00 -1.70 -19.08
CA HIS A 355 5.80 -1.99 -20.52
C HIS A 355 4.40 -1.64 -21.05
N TRP A 356 3.42 -1.38 -20.20
CA TRP A 356 2.07 -0.97 -20.63
C TRP A 356 1.91 0.54 -20.81
N TYR A 357 2.86 1.38 -20.37
CA TYR A 357 2.77 2.83 -20.58
C TYR A 357 3.06 3.27 -22.03
N PRO A 358 4.03 2.71 -22.78
CA PRO A 358 4.23 3.10 -24.18
C PRO A 358 2.98 3.04 -25.04
N PRO A 359 2.13 1.99 -25.00
CA PRO A 359 0.85 1.99 -25.71
C PRO A 359 -0.12 3.12 -25.32
N MET A 360 -0.01 3.64 -24.10
CA MET A 360 -0.80 4.79 -23.64
C MET A 360 -0.37 6.13 -24.30
N GLY A 361 0.84 6.21 -24.84
CA GLY A 361 1.35 7.36 -25.59
C GLY A 361 0.98 7.39 -27.07
N GLU A 362 0.44 6.29 -27.60
CA GLU A 362 0.09 6.15 -29.01
C GLU A 362 -1.16 6.99 -29.39
N PRO A 363 -1.28 7.42 -30.67
CA PRO A 363 -2.45 8.20 -31.14
C PRO A 363 -3.79 7.51 -30.87
N ALA A 364 -3.83 6.17 -30.87
CA ALA A 364 -5.02 5.38 -30.53
C ALA A 364 -5.53 5.65 -29.09
N ALA A 365 -4.65 5.97 -28.16
CA ALA A 365 -4.96 6.27 -26.76
C ALA A 365 -5.19 7.77 -26.49
N ALA A 366 -5.32 8.62 -27.51
CA ALA A 366 -5.51 10.07 -27.33
C ALA A 366 -6.87 10.42 -26.71
N SER A 367 -7.94 9.71 -27.09
CA SER A 367 -9.26 9.89 -26.49
C SER A 367 -9.40 9.11 -25.17
N VAL A 368 -10.44 9.37 -24.39
CA VAL A 368 -10.73 8.58 -23.18
C VAL A 368 -11.02 7.12 -23.55
N GLU A 369 -11.86 6.90 -24.55
CA GLU A 369 -12.24 5.57 -25.03
C GLU A 369 -11.03 4.79 -25.55
N GLY A 370 -10.16 5.46 -26.33
CA GLY A 370 -8.92 4.87 -26.82
C GLY A 370 -7.94 4.53 -25.69
N SER A 371 -7.80 5.42 -24.70
CA SER A 371 -7.01 5.15 -23.51
C SER A 371 -7.53 3.93 -22.73
N VAL A 372 -8.86 3.84 -22.52
CA VAL A 372 -9.48 2.69 -21.84
C VAL A 372 -9.21 1.40 -22.60
N ALA A 373 -9.37 1.41 -23.94
CA ALA A 373 -9.14 0.22 -24.77
C ALA A 373 -7.69 -0.24 -24.70
N SER A 374 -6.73 0.68 -24.82
CA SER A 374 -5.29 0.38 -24.72
C SER A 374 -4.90 -0.11 -23.33
N TYR A 375 -5.40 0.51 -22.28
CA TYR A 375 -5.12 0.09 -20.90
C TYR A 375 -5.70 -1.31 -20.61
N ARG A 376 -6.92 -1.59 -21.06
CA ARG A 376 -7.53 -2.92 -20.94
C ARG A 376 -6.69 -4.00 -21.61
N GLN A 377 -6.22 -3.74 -22.82
CA GLN A 377 -5.40 -4.70 -23.56
C GLN A 377 -4.06 -4.99 -22.87
N ALA A 378 -3.49 -3.99 -22.22
CA ALA A 378 -2.15 -4.10 -21.63
C ALA A 378 -2.16 -4.54 -20.17
N PHE A 379 -3.19 -4.21 -19.41
CA PHE A 379 -3.21 -4.36 -17.96
C PHE A 379 -4.25 -5.38 -17.45
N PHE A 380 -5.40 -5.58 -18.12
CA PHE A 380 -6.40 -6.50 -17.60
C PHE A 380 -5.95 -7.94 -17.76
N ASP A 381 -5.93 -8.69 -16.68
CA ASP A 381 -5.72 -10.13 -16.70
C ASP A 381 -6.88 -10.84 -17.42
N ARG A 382 -8.12 -10.37 -17.19
CA ARG A 382 -9.34 -10.87 -17.83
C ARG A 382 -10.33 -9.75 -18.10
N ASP A 383 -11.02 -9.83 -19.21
CA ASP A 383 -12.21 -9.06 -19.44
C ASP A 383 -13.45 -9.68 -18.75
N SER A 384 -14.58 -9.01 -18.82
CA SER A 384 -15.83 -9.47 -18.19
C SER A 384 -16.29 -10.84 -18.71
N ALA A 385 -16.04 -11.15 -19.98
CA ALA A 385 -16.39 -12.45 -20.56
C ALA A 385 -15.52 -13.55 -19.93
N GLY A 386 -14.21 -13.34 -19.84
CA GLY A 386 -13.28 -14.26 -19.22
C GLY A 386 -13.55 -14.46 -17.72
N VAL A 387 -13.93 -13.40 -16.99
CA VAL A 387 -14.40 -13.53 -15.60
C VAL A 387 -15.68 -14.37 -15.55
N GLY A 388 -16.65 -14.12 -16.45
CA GLY A 388 -17.90 -14.86 -16.50
C GLY A 388 -17.75 -16.35 -16.84
N GLU A 389 -16.71 -16.72 -17.58
CA GLU A 389 -16.38 -18.15 -17.82
C GLU A 389 -15.81 -18.86 -16.58
N LEU A 390 -15.22 -18.10 -15.66
CA LEU A 390 -14.52 -18.62 -14.50
C LEU A 390 -15.41 -18.74 -13.26
N VAL A 391 -16.22 -17.69 -12.97
CA VAL A 391 -17.02 -17.64 -11.75
C VAL A 391 -18.34 -18.43 -11.86
N THR A 392 -18.86 -18.89 -10.73
CA THR A 392 -20.18 -19.53 -10.68
C THR A 392 -21.31 -18.52 -10.89
N PRO A 393 -22.55 -18.95 -11.24
CA PRO A 393 -23.67 -18.04 -11.47
C PRO A 393 -23.98 -17.09 -10.31
N ALA A 394 -23.66 -17.46 -9.08
CA ALA A 394 -23.86 -16.65 -7.88
C ALA A 394 -22.97 -15.37 -7.86
N TYR A 395 -21.89 -15.36 -8.63
CA TYR A 395 -20.93 -14.26 -8.72
C TYR A 395 -20.91 -13.59 -10.09
N LEU A 396 -21.78 -14.03 -11.01
CA LEU A 396 -21.96 -13.35 -12.30
C LEU A 396 -22.57 -11.95 -12.07
N LEU A 397 -22.01 -10.97 -12.76
CA LEU A 397 -22.52 -9.60 -12.78
C LEU A 397 -23.02 -9.24 -14.17
N ASP A 398 -24.07 -8.43 -14.22
CA ASP A 398 -24.47 -7.79 -15.45
C ASP A 398 -23.52 -6.63 -15.77
N GLY A 399 -22.89 -6.66 -16.94
CA GLY A 399 -21.99 -5.61 -17.43
C GLY A 399 -20.51 -5.85 -17.08
N ASP A 400 -19.75 -4.78 -17.08
CA ASP A 400 -18.29 -4.76 -16.89
C ASP A 400 -17.88 -3.74 -15.82
N PRO A 401 -17.94 -4.09 -14.54
CA PRO A 401 -17.63 -3.14 -13.47
C PRO A 401 -16.16 -2.70 -13.49
N SER A 402 -15.22 -3.54 -13.94
CA SER A 402 -13.81 -3.17 -14.02
C SER A 402 -13.54 -2.20 -15.17
N GLY A 403 -14.14 -2.43 -16.35
CA GLY A 403 -14.05 -1.50 -17.45
C GLY A 403 -14.75 -0.17 -17.16
N GLN A 404 -15.89 -0.20 -16.47
CA GLN A 404 -16.59 1.00 -16.02
C GLN A 404 -15.72 1.80 -15.04
N PHE A 405 -15.10 1.15 -14.06
CA PHE A 405 -14.21 1.78 -13.09
C PHE A 405 -13.04 2.53 -13.76
N VAL A 406 -12.37 1.90 -14.73
CA VAL A 406 -11.30 2.56 -15.49
C VAL A 406 -11.84 3.71 -16.31
N THR A 407 -13.00 3.54 -16.97
CA THR A 407 -13.65 4.58 -17.78
C THR A 407 -13.96 5.82 -16.93
N GLU A 408 -14.57 5.64 -15.77
CA GLU A 408 -14.88 6.73 -14.84
C GLU A 408 -13.62 7.44 -14.35
N HIS A 409 -12.55 6.70 -14.05
CA HIS A 409 -11.26 7.26 -13.65
C HIS A 409 -10.60 8.07 -14.77
N PHE A 410 -10.58 7.54 -15.99
CA PHE A 410 -9.96 8.18 -17.15
C PHE A 410 -10.74 9.40 -17.63
N ALA A 411 -12.05 9.43 -17.44
CA ALA A 411 -12.90 10.57 -17.77
C ALA A 411 -12.77 11.76 -16.81
N ARG A 412 -12.15 11.59 -15.63
CA ARG A 412 -11.92 12.71 -14.71
C ARG A 412 -11.03 13.76 -15.35
N ALA A 413 -11.34 15.04 -15.12
CA ALA A 413 -10.54 16.16 -15.60
C ALA A 413 -9.10 16.15 -15.07
N GLY A 414 -8.19 16.89 -15.71
CA GLY A 414 -6.81 17.12 -15.24
C GLY A 414 -5.75 16.25 -15.91
N ALA A 415 -6.07 15.08 -16.48
CA ALA A 415 -5.13 14.25 -17.22
C ALA A 415 -5.30 14.46 -18.74
N ALA A 416 -4.27 15.00 -19.41
CA ALA A 416 -4.36 15.39 -20.81
C ALA A 416 -4.14 14.23 -21.78
N THR A 417 -3.25 13.29 -21.45
CA THR A 417 -2.85 12.17 -22.32
C THR A 417 -3.28 10.83 -21.76
N GLY A 418 -3.19 9.76 -22.55
CA GLY A 418 -3.42 8.40 -22.08
C GLY A 418 -2.42 8.00 -20.99
N VAL A 419 -1.16 8.42 -21.12
CA VAL A 419 -0.14 8.18 -20.09
C VAL A 419 -0.50 8.89 -18.79
N ASP A 420 -0.91 10.17 -18.83
CA ASP A 420 -1.30 10.91 -17.62
C ASP A 420 -2.51 10.23 -16.91
N ARG A 421 -3.46 9.67 -17.68
CA ARG A 421 -4.61 8.93 -17.14
C ARG A 421 -4.20 7.63 -16.47
N ALA A 422 -3.31 6.87 -17.11
CA ALA A 422 -2.79 5.61 -16.57
C ALA A 422 -1.98 5.86 -15.30
N LEU A 423 -1.01 6.79 -15.33
CA LEU A 423 -0.21 7.17 -14.15
C LEU A 423 -1.09 7.62 -12.98
N ARG A 424 -2.16 8.40 -13.25
CA ARG A 424 -3.08 8.80 -12.19
C ARG A 424 -3.80 7.61 -11.57
N LEU A 425 -4.28 6.66 -12.38
CA LEU A 425 -4.93 5.46 -11.89
C LEU A 425 -3.96 4.59 -11.09
N ASP A 426 -2.78 4.34 -11.65
CA ASP A 426 -1.79 3.45 -11.05
C ASP A 426 -1.28 4.00 -9.73
N THR A 427 -0.92 5.29 -9.65
CA THR A 427 -0.44 5.92 -8.41
C THR A 427 -1.50 6.07 -7.32
N THR A 428 -2.79 6.16 -7.66
CA THR A 428 -3.85 6.41 -6.66
C THR A 428 -4.64 5.16 -6.27
N VAL A 429 -4.58 4.10 -7.08
CA VAL A 429 -5.39 2.90 -6.90
C VAL A 429 -4.55 1.63 -6.93
N MET A 430 -3.75 1.41 -7.99
CA MET A 430 -3.14 0.11 -8.25
C MET A 430 -1.95 -0.18 -7.35
N LEU A 431 -1.25 0.83 -6.84
CA LEU A 431 -0.13 0.69 -5.88
C LEU A 431 -0.54 0.13 -4.50
N VAL A 432 -1.82 -0.03 -4.22
CA VAL A 432 -2.31 -0.16 -2.84
C VAL A 432 -2.76 -1.57 -2.47
N ASP A 433 -3.03 -2.50 -3.40
CA ASP A 433 -3.70 -3.77 -3.07
C ASP A 433 -3.35 -4.99 -3.91
N ASP A 434 -3.45 -6.15 -3.23
CA ASP A 434 -3.25 -7.49 -3.79
C ASP A 434 -4.02 -8.61 -3.01
N PRO A 435 -4.35 -9.76 -3.41
CA PRO A 435 -5.00 -10.99 -3.83
C PRO A 435 -5.61 -12.24 -3.17
N ALA A 436 -5.92 -13.38 -3.77
CA ALA A 436 -6.02 -14.88 -3.84
C ALA A 436 -7.29 -15.78 -3.60
N ALA A 437 -7.49 -17.07 -4.15
CA ALA A 437 -8.65 -17.96 -4.03
C ALA A 437 -8.72 -19.42 -4.40
N LYS A 438 -9.29 -20.44 -3.74
CA LYS A 438 -9.87 -21.64 -4.38
C LYS A 438 -11.08 -22.32 -3.71
N GLU A 439 -11.40 -23.36 -3.40
CA GLU A 439 -12.39 -24.31 -2.83
C GLU A 439 -13.79 -23.83 -2.38
N ARG A 440 -14.23 -22.59 -2.58
CA ARG A 440 -15.45 -22.01 -1.98
C ARG A 440 -16.67 -21.88 -2.89
N GLY A 441 -16.65 -22.58 -4.04
CA GLY A 441 -17.73 -22.44 -5.00
C GLY A 441 -17.75 -21.07 -5.71
N LEU A 442 -16.65 -20.34 -5.73
CA LEU A 442 -16.48 -19.09 -6.46
C LEU A 442 -16.35 -19.35 -7.94
N PHE A 443 -15.66 -20.44 -8.30
CA PHE A 443 -15.25 -20.77 -9.65
C PHE A 443 -15.97 -21.99 -10.18
N ARG A 444 -16.17 -22.03 -11.50
CA ARG A 444 -16.77 -23.17 -12.21
C ARG A 444 -15.80 -24.35 -12.21
N PRO A 445 -16.21 -25.57 -11.82
CA PRO A 445 -15.32 -26.73 -11.81
C PRO A 445 -14.63 -26.97 -13.17
N GLU A 446 -15.35 -26.82 -14.27
CA GLU A 446 -14.83 -27.04 -15.62
C GLU A 446 -13.76 -26.00 -16.02
N ALA A 447 -13.80 -24.81 -15.46
CA ALA A 447 -12.78 -23.80 -15.65
C ALA A 447 -11.53 -24.15 -14.86
N LEU A 448 -11.68 -24.65 -13.63
CA LEU A 448 -10.56 -25.12 -12.82
C LEU A 448 -9.89 -26.34 -13.44
N ASP A 449 -10.67 -27.32 -13.94
CA ASP A 449 -10.14 -28.50 -14.60
C ASP A 449 -9.31 -28.15 -15.84
N ARG A 450 -9.72 -27.14 -16.61
CA ARG A 450 -8.94 -26.63 -17.75
C ARG A 450 -7.59 -26.01 -17.32
N LEU A 451 -7.58 -25.25 -16.22
CA LEU A 451 -6.35 -24.65 -15.70
C LEU A 451 -5.42 -25.70 -15.08
N LEU A 452 -5.97 -26.71 -14.41
CA LEU A 452 -5.21 -27.82 -13.85
C LEU A 452 -4.63 -28.75 -14.93
N ALA A 453 -5.30 -28.90 -16.07
CA ALA A 453 -4.82 -29.70 -17.17
C ALA A 453 -3.59 -29.09 -17.87
N ASP A 454 -3.45 -27.76 -17.86
CA ASP A 454 -2.31 -27.04 -18.39
C ASP A 454 -1.94 -25.85 -17.48
N PRO A 455 -1.30 -26.11 -16.33
CA PRO A 455 -1.04 -25.10 -15.31
C PRO A 455 -0.17 -23.93 -15.77
N ASN A 456 0.65 -24.13 -16.81
CA ASN A 456 1.58 -23.11 -17.33
C ASN A 456 1.18 -22.59 -18.71
N GLY A 457 0.09 -23.09 -19.30
CA GLY A 457 -0.32 -22.77 -20.67
C GLY A 457 -1.00 -21.41 -20.81
N ARG A 458 -1.41 -20.81 -19.70
CA ARG A 458 -2.10 -19.51 -19.70
C ARG A 458 -1.40 -18.53 -18.77
N LEU A 459 -0.82 -17.52 -19.39
CA LEU A 459 -0.28 -16.34 -18.70
C LEU A 459 -1.16 -15.14 -19.04
N THR A 460 -1.39 -14.32 -18.05
CA THR A 460 -2.07 -13.03 -18.21
C THR A 460 -1.17 -12.03 -18.98
N PRO A 461 -1.70 -10.88 -19.46
CA PRO A 461 -0.88 -9.82 -20.06
C PRO A 461 0.28 -9.38 -19.17
N LEU A 462 0.09 -9.36 -17.87
CA LEU A 462 1.14 -9.08 -16.87
C LEU A 462 2.03 -10.29 -16.53
N ARG A 463 1.94 -11.37 -17.35
CA ARG A 463 2.67 -12.64 -17.18
C ARG A 463 2.40 -13.39 -15.88
N GLY A 464 1.32 -13.03 -15.15
CA GLY A 464 0.82 -13.79 -14.03
C GLY A 464 0.25 -15.15 -14.48
N ASN A 465 0.37 -16.17 -13.63
CA ASN A 465 -0.21 -17.48 -13.88
C ASN A 465 -1.67 -17.52 -13.40
N GLU A 466 -2.62 -17.81 -14.28
CA GLU A 466 -4.05 -17.82 -13.98
C GLU A 466 -4.45 -18.81 -12.88
N LEU A 467 -3.84 -19.99 -12.85
CA LEU A 467 -4.09 -20.98 -11.79
C LEU A 467 -3.54 -20.51 -10.44
N TRP A 468 -2.35 -19.93 -10.44
CA TRP A 468 -1.72 -19.38 -9.26
C TRP A 468 -2.57 -18.25 -8.63
N GLN A 469 -3.11 -17.36 -9.46
CA GLN A 469 -4.02 -16.31 -9.06
C GLN A 469 -5.23 -16.85 -8.28
N ILE A 470 -5.83 -17.91 -8.77
CA ILE A 470 -6.98 -18.56 -8.14
C ILE A 470 -6.55 -19.30 -6.86
N ALA A 471 -5.43 -20.01 -6.89
CA ALA A 471 -4.96 -20.82 -5.77
C ALA A 471 -4.64 -19.96 -4.53
N LEU A 472 -3.98 -18.83 -4.74
CA LEU A 472 -3.66 -17.94 -3.63
C LEU A 472 -4.92 -17.29 -3.00
N LEU A 473 -5.97 -16.91 -3.74
CA LEU A 473 -7.25 -16.44 -3.14
C LEU A 473 -7.82 -17.51 -2.18
N GLU A 474 -7.85 -18.74 -2.57
CA GLU A 474 -8.38 -19.81 -1.73
C GLU A 474 -7.54 -20.01 -0.47
N LEU A 475 -6.22 -20.10 -0.60
CA LEU A 475 -5.33 -20.28 0.54
C LEU A 475 -5.48 -19.15 1.58
N TRP A 476 -5.64 -17.92 1.11
CA TRP A 476 -5.87 -16.78 2.01
C TRP A 476 -7.23 -16.87 2.72
N LEU A 477 -8.30 -17.17 1.98
CA LEU A 477 -9.63 -17.35 2.54
C LEU A 477 -9.67 -18.49 3.56
N GLN A 478 -9.02 -19.62 3.27
CA GLN A 478 -8.87 -20.75 4.21
C GLN A 478 -8.08 -20.33 5.45
N ARG A 479 -6.97 -19.65 5.28
CA ARG A 479 -6.11 -19.19 6.36
C ARG A 479 -6.81 -18.28 7.36
N HIS A 480 -7.86 -17.59 6.94
CA HIS A 480 -8.64 -16.67 7.75
C HIS A 480 -10.04 -17.16 8.08
N ASP A 481 -10.30 -18.47 7.93
CA ASP A 481 -11.57 -19.12 8.24
C ASP A 481 -12.80 -18.48 7.56
N ILE A 482 -12.62 -17.95 6.35
CA ILE A 482 -13.66 -17.29 5.57
C ILE A 482 -14.44 -18.34 4.78
N THR A 483 -15.70 -18.60 5.12
CA THR A 483 -16.51 -19.67 4.52
C THR A 483 -17.35 -19.24 3.32
N GLY A 484 -17.25 -17.99 2.86
CA GLY A 484 -17.79 -17.38 1.65
C GLY A 484 -18.94 -18.06 0.93
N ALA A 485 -20.12 -18.20 1.55
CA ALA A 485 -21.31 -18.54 0.79
C ALA A 485 -21.91 -17.27 0.18
N ALA A 486 -22.15 -17.27 -1.12
CA ALA A 486 -23.08 -16.32 -1.73
C ALA A 486 -24.46 -16.58 -1.12
N ALA A 487 -25.13 -15.54 -0.63
CA ALA A 487 -26.51 -15.63 -0.21
C ALA A 487 -27.43 -15.55 -1.43
#